data_30fa6bd80ff26f3d618f1dd2ea063796
#
_entry.id   30fa6bd80ff26f3d618f1dd2ea063796
#
_cell.length_a   1.000
_cell.length_b   1.000
_cell.length_c   1.000
_cell.angle_alpha   90.00
_cell.angle_beta   90.00
_cell.angle_gamma   90.00
#
_symmetry.space_group_name_H-M   'P 1'
#
loop_
_entity.id
_entity.type
_entity.pdbx_description
1 polymer ?
#
loop_
_entity_poly.entity_id
_entity_poly.type
_entity_poly.pdbx_seq_one_letter_code
_entity_poly.pdbx_strand_id
1 'polypeptide(L)'
;MVATFVTFCPYRPRTLVRDKADTMKPAFGTLRFCEDAADLAHKGAAFLCEYAASRPGRTIVALSGGNTPKPLYELLAEEPAKSAMPWDQVQWSLGDERFVPPSDPASNYGMARTAFLDDVPVPVENVHPVKTDGVTLEEAARDYEAMLKGLYGSDTLEADKPLLNITLLGLGEDGHTASLLPHEPVLQVDDRWVAPVPKGRVEERITLTYPAINASEIVAFLVSGGGKREVLDKILSGDDSFPASHIRARGDVLWFADRAAAGRWA
;
A
#
# COMPACT_ATOMS: atom_id res chain seq x y z
N MET A 1 -21.21 37.37 -23.69
CA MET A 1 -20.16 36.47 -23.22
C MET A 1 -20.37 36.23 -21.71
N VAL A 2 -21.12 35.18 -21.34
CA VAL A 2 -21.49 34.90 -19.95
C VAL A 2 -20.57 33.77 -19.50
N ALA A 3 -19.66 34.09 -18.59
CA ALA A 3 -18.77 33.09 -17.98
C ALA A 3 -19.56 32.29 -16.95
N THR A 4 -19.78 31.01 -17.22
CA THR A 4 -20.38 30.06 -16.30
C THR A 4 -19.30 29.66 -15.28
N PHE A 5 -19.41 30.19 -14.07
CA PHE A 5 -18.62 29.71 -12.93
C PHE A 5 -19.10 28.32 -12.55
N VAL A 6 -18.28 27.30 -12.79
CA VAL A 6 -18.48 25.98 -12.21
C VAL A 6 -18.15 26.10 -10.72
N THR A 7 -19.18 26.04 -9.90
CA THR A 7 -19.07 26.06 -8.45
C THR A 7 -18.45 24.74 -8.01
N PHE A 8 -17.18 24.78 -7.61
CA PHE A 8 -16.51 23.67 -6.93
C PHE A 8 -17.25 23.40 -5.62
N CYS A 9 -17.89 22.25 -5.51
CA CYS A 9 -18.52 21.80 -4.27
C CYS A 9 -17.38 21.34 -3.33
N PRO A 10 -17.09 22.08 -2.24
CA PRO A 10 -16.10 21.61 -1.28
C PRO A 10 -16.68 20.41 -0.55
N TYR A 11 -16.12 19.24 -0.77
CA TYR A 11 -16.41 18.07 0.04
C TYR A 11 -16.08 18.41 1.50
N ARG A 12 -17.11 18.67 2.30
CA ARG A 12 -16.98 18.67 3.76
C ARG A 12 -16.90 17.22 4.20
N PRO A 13 -15.88 16.81 4.98
CA PRO A 13 -15.90 15.50 5.59
C PRO A 13 -17.21 15.37 6.39
N ARG A 14 -18.09 14.49 5.95
CA ARG A 14 -19.27 14.13 6.70
C ARG A 14 -18.80 13.61 8.04
N THR A 15 -19.01 14.38 9.08
CA THR A 15 -19.00 13.91 10.46
C THR A 15 -19.69 12.55 10.46
N LEU A 16 -18.96 11.52 10.90
CA LEU A 16 -19.44 10.16 11.04
C LEU A 16 -20.80 10.18 11.72
N VAL A 17 -21.86 9.97 10.94
CA VAL A 17 -23.16 9.58 11.48
C VAL A 17 -22.90 8.19 12.09
N ARG A 18 -22.87 8.14 13.40
CA ARG A 18 -22.90 6.90 14.17
C ARG A 18 -24.29 6.29 13.96
N ASP A 19 -24.44 5.46 12.95
CA ASP A 19 -25.52 4.50 12.95
C ASP A 19 -25.27 3.52 14.11
N LYS A 20 -26.21 3.53 15.03
CA LYS A 20 -26.30 2.59 16.13
C LYS A 20 -26.73 1.22 15.58
N ALA A 21 -25.82 0.49 15.01
CA ALA A 21 -25.82 -0.95 14.98
C ALA A 21 -24.61 -1.40 15.80
N ASP A 22 -24.73 -2.50 16.50
CA ASP A 22 -23.67 -3.14 17.27
C ASP A 22 -22.62 -3.68 16.29
N THR A 23 -21.87 -2.76 15.64
CA THR A 23 -20.86 -3.09 14.67
C THR A 23 -19.68 -3.61 15.44
N MET A 24 -19.36 -4.88 15.24
CA MET A 24 -18.13 -5.49 15.74
C MET A 24 -16.95 -4.60 15.35
N LYS A 25 -16.12 -4.25 16.32
CA LYS A 25 -14.90 -3.50 16.06
C LYS A 25 -13.75 -4.47 15.84
N PRO A 26 -12.95 -4.28 14.79
CA PRO A 26 -11.70 -5.01 14.64
C PRO A 26 -10.84 -4.89 15.89
N ALA A 27 -10.09 -5.95 16.21
CA ALA A 27 -9.14 -5.95 17.33
C ALA A 27 -8.05 -4.89 17.13
N PHE A 28 -7.72 -4.58 15.87
CA PHE A 28 -6.83 -3.48 15.52
C PHE A 28 -7.17 -2.90 14.13
N GLY A 29 -6.87 -1.62 13.97
CA GLY A 29 -7.15 -0.88 12.74
C GLY A 29 -8.61 -0.50 12.57
N THR A 30 -8.93 0.02 11.41
CA THR A 30 -10.27 0.49 11.04
C THR A 30 -10.71 -0.16 9.75
N LEU A 31 -11.87 -0.80 9.75
CA LEU A 31 -12.47 -1.36 8.54
C LEU A 31 -13.10 -0.24 7.69
N ARG A 32 -12.74 -0.22 6.42
CA ARG A 32 -13.31 0.59 5.35
C ARG A 32 -14.07 -0.33 4.41
N PHE A 33 -15.33 -0.57 4.73
CA PHE A 33 -16.18 -1.47 3.97
C PHE A 33 -16.37 -0.99 2.53
N CYS A 34 -16.27 -1.92 1.59
CA CYS A 34 -16.51 -1.74 0.16
C CYS A 34 -17.56 -2.75 -0.31
N GLU A 35 -18.45 -2.34 -1.22
CA GLU A 35 -19.48 -3.23 -1.73
C GLU A 35 -18.90 -4.38 -2.55
N ASP A 36 -17.93 -4.06 -3.40
CA ASP A 36 -17.25 -5.00 -4.29
C ASP A 36 -15.81 -4.53 -4.59
N ALA A 37 -15.12 -5.25 -5.46
CA ALA A 37 -13.75 -4.92 -5.87
C ALA A 37 -13.67 -3.57 -6.62
N ALA A 38 -14.71 -3.16 -7.34
CA ALA A 38 -14.74 -1.89 -8.04
C ALA A 38 -14.89 -0.73 -7.05
N ASP A 39 -15.79 -0.85 -6.07
CA ASP A 39 -15.94 0.15 -5.00
C ASP A 39 -14.66 0.25 -4.16
N LEU A 40 -13.96 -0.88 -3.93
CA LEU A 40 -12.65 -0.87 -3.26
C LEU A 40 -11.64 -0.06 -4.07
N ALA A 41 -11.56 -0.28 -5.38
CA ALA A 41 -10.65 0.45 -6.25
C ALA A 41 -10.94 1.96 -6.25
N HIS A 42 -12.21 2.36 -6.36
CA HIS A 42 -12.63 3.77 -6.34
C HIS A 42 -12.33 4.43 -4.98
N LYS A 43 -12.67 3.77 -3.88
CA LYS A 43 -12.40 4.30 -2.52
C LYS A 43 -10.90 4.40 -2.25
N GLY A 44 -10.12 3.43 -2.71
CA GLY A 44 -8.67 3.44 -2.59
C GLY A 44 -8.01 4.56 -3.41
N ALA A 45 -8.44 4.78 -4.66
CA ALA A 45 -7.94 5.87 -5.50
C ALA A 45 -8.31 7.24 -4.92
N ALA A 46 -9.57 7.42 -4.48
CA ALA A 46 -10.01 8.64 -3.81
C ALA A 46 -9.19 8.92 -2.54
N PHE A 47 -8.98 7.89 -1.71
CA PHE A 47 -8.16 8.00 -0.49
C PHE A 47 -6.73 8.48 -0.80
N LEU A 48 -6.06 7.93 -1.80
CA LEU A 48 -4.71 8.37 -2.18
C LEU A 48 -4.69 9.81 -2.67
N CYS A 49 -5.62 10.19 -3.54
CA CYS A 49 -5.72 11.56 -4.06
C CYS A 49 -6.02 12.58 -2.95
N GLU A 50 -7.01 12.29 -2.11
CA GLU A 50 -7.39 13.17 -0.99
C GLU A 50 -6.24 13.33 0.01
N TYR A 51 -5.57 12.24 0.35
CA TYR A 51 -4.42 12.28 1.25
C TYR A 51 -3.30 13.15 0.67
N ALA A 52 -2.89 12.88 -0.56
CA ALA A 52 -1.79 13.61 -1.20
C ALA A 52 -2.14 15.11 -1.40
N ALA A 53 -3.36 15.43 -1.83
CA ALA A 53 -3.79 16.81 -2.05
C ALA A 53 -4.01 17.60 -0.75
N SER A 54 -4.27 16.93 0.38
CA SER A 54 -4.53 17.59 1.66
C SER A 54 -3.28 18.06 2.39
N ARG A 55 -2.09 17.70 1.91
CA ARG A 55 -0.82 17.95 2.60
C ARG A 55 0.12 18.78 1.75
N PRO A 56 0.75 19.80 2.34
CA PRO A 56 1.85 20.50 1.68
C PRO A 56 3.12 19.62 1.73
N GLY A 57 3.83 19.54 0.60
CA GLY A 57 5.13 18.91 0.52
C GLY A 57 5.07 17.44 0.08
N ARG A 58 6.20 16.77 0.25
CA ARG A 58 6.43 15.43 -0.29
C ARG A 58 5.61 14.36 0.43
N THR A 59 4.94 13.54 -0.34
CA THR A 59 4.22 12.33 0.11
C THR A 59 4.92 11.09 -0.45
N ILE A 60 5.29 10.13 0.39
CA ILE A 60 5.93 8.88 -0.03
C ILE A 60 4.92 7.76 0.08
N VAL A 61 4.62 7.09 -1.03
CA VAL A 61 3.67 5.97 -1.13
C VAL A 61 4.40 4.70 -1.54
N ALA A 62 4.29 3.66 -0.73
CA ALA A 62 4.74 2.32 -1.11
C ALA A 62 3.58 1.54 -1.74
N LEU A 63 3.75 1.14 -2.99
CA LEU A 63 2.77 0.39 -3.77
C LEU A 63 2.83 -1.10 -3.43
N SER A 64 1.69 -1.77 -3.55
CA SER A 64 1.56 -3.22 -3.47
C SER A 64 1.40 -3.83 -4.85
N GLY A 65 1.89 -5.03 -5.05
CA GLY A 65 1.63 -5.83 -6.23
C GLY A 65 0.31 -6.62 -6.16
N GLY A 66 0.04 -7.36 -7.22
CA GLY A 66 -1.11 -8.27 -7.32
C GLY A 66 -2.34 -7.66 -7.98
N ASN A 67 -3.38 -8.50 -8.10
CA ASN A 67 -4.58 -8.14 -8.87
C ASN A 67 -5.53 -7.19 -8.14
N THR A 68 -5.51 -7.15 -6.80
CA THR A 68 -6.42 -6.30 -6.03
C THR A 68 -6.11 -4.80 -6.18
N PRO A 69 -4.84 -4.33 -6.10
CA PRO A 69 -4.53 -2.92 -6.26
C PRO A 69 -4.53 -2.45 -7.72
N LYS A 70 -4.40 -3.34 -8.70
CA LYS A 70 -4.29 -2.97 -10.12
C LYS A 70 -5.44 -2.08 -10.61
N PRO A 71 -6.74 -2.39 -10.38
CA PRO A 71 -7.83 -1.51 -10.79
C PRO A 71 -7.79 -0.12 -10.12
N LEU A 72 -7.32 -0.03 -8.88
CA LEU A 72 -7.10 1.25 -8.22
C LEU A 72 -6.05 2.07 -8.97
N TYR A 73 -4.94 1.43 -9.40
CA TYR A 73 -3.89 2.12 -10.16
C TYR A 73 -4.39 2.57 -11.52
N GLU A 74 -5.16 1.75 -12.23
CA GLU A 74 -5.79 2.13 -13.49
C GLU A 74 -6.67 3.38 -13.33
N LEU A 75 -7.44 3.48 -12.25
CA LEU A 75 -8.23 4.67 -11.92
C LEU A 75 -7.39 5.93 -11.66
N LEU A 76 -6.15 5.80 -11.15
CA LEU A 76 -5.26 6.96 -10.99
C LEU A 76 -4.85 7.57 -12.33
N ALA A 77 -4.84 6.80 -13.41
CA ALA A 77 -4.57 7.28 -14.78
C ALA A 77 -5.81 7.90 -15.46
N GLU A 78 -6.98 7.80 -14.85
CA GLU A 78 -8.25 8.29 -15.37
C GLU A 78 -8.73 9.55 -14.65
N GLU A 79 -9.59 10.34 -15.31
CA GLU A 79 -10.26 11.46 -14.65
C GLU A 79 -11.38 10.95 -13.71
N PRO A 80 -11.61 11.59 -12.56
CA PRO A 80 -10.96 12.84 -12.09
C PRO A 80 -9.66 12.64 -11.32
N ALA A 81 -9.24 11.41 -11.00
CA ALA A 81 -8.09 11.14 -10.15
C ALA A 81 -6.78 11.65 -10.76
N LYS A 82 -6.61 11.51 -12.08
CA LYS A 82 -5.44 11.99 -12.81
C LYS A 82 -5.19 13.50 -12.62
N SER A 83 -6.23 14.31 -12.66
CA SER A 83 -6.12 15.77 -12.43
C SER A 83 -6.06 16.15 -10.94
N ALA A 84 -6.55 15.29 -10.06
CA ALA A 84 -6.60 15.55 -8.61
C ALA A 84 -5.30 15.22 -7.89
N MET A 85 -4.49 14.30 -8.44
CA MET A 85 -3.23 13.87 -7.83
C MET A 85 -2.13 14.91 -8.03
N PRO A 86 -1.45 15.38 -6.99
CA PRO A 86 -0.27 16.26 -7.09
C PRO A 86 0.98 15.45 -7.45
N TRP A 87 1.11 15.05 -8.70
CA TRP A 87 2.13 14.12 -9.18
C TRP A 87 3.56 14.53 -8.88
N ASP A 88 3.84 15.82 -8.87
CA ASP A 88 5.14 16.40 -8.55
C ASP A 88 5.54 16.27 -7.07
N GLN A 89 4.56 16.06 -6.18
CA GLN A 89 4.78 15.92 -4.75
C GLN A 89 4.79 14.47 -4.27
N VAL A 90 4.33 13.52 -5.08
CA VAL A 90 4.25 12.12 -4.65
C VAL A 90 5.45 11.32 -5.14
N GLN A 91 6.12 10.66 -4.18
CA GLN A 91 7.19 9.71 -4.41
C GLN A 91 6.62 8.29 -4.39
N TRP A 92 6.77 7.55 -5.48
CA TRP A 92 6.23 6.22 -5.65
C TRP A 92 7.33 5.17 -5.42
N SER A 93 7.17 4.37 -4.40
CA SER A 93 8.05 3.27 -4.02
C SER A 93 7.28 1.94 -4.03
N LEU A 94 7.92 0.84 -3.66
CA LEU A 94 7.31 -0.49 -3.61
C LEU A 94 7.40 -1.06 -2.19
N GLY A 95 6.35 -1.74 -1.74
CA GLY A 95 6.33 -2.48 -0.47
C GLY A 95 7.12 -3.79 -0.56
N ASP A 96 7.06 -4.44 -1.70
CA ASP A 96 7.86 -5.60 -2.08
C ASP A 96 7.99 -5.69 -3.60
N GLU A 97 8.98 -6.46 -4.06
CA GLU A 97 9.15 -6.74 -5.47
C GLU A 97 9.62 -8.18 -5.67
N ARG A 98 9.23 -8.77 -6.81
CA ARG A 98 9.78 -10.04 -7.27
C ARG A 98 11.11 -9.77 -7.95
N PHE A 99 12.12 -10.58 -7.64
CA PHE A 99 13.45 -10.42 -8.21
C PHE A 99 13.50 -10.96 -9.65
N VAL A 100 12.79 -10.26 -10.52
CA VAL A 100 12.65 -10.54 -11.95
C VAL A 100 12.81 -9.24 -12.74
N PRO A 101 13.13 -9.28 -14.04
CA PRO A 101 13.19 -8.07 -14.85
C PRO A 101 11.86 -7.29 -14.83
N PRO A 102 11.89 -5.94 -14.95
CA PRO A 102 10.67 -5.12 -14.98
C PRO A 102 9.69 -5.46 -16.11
N SER A 103 10.15 -6.14 -17.16
CA SER A 103 9.31 -6.63 -18.26
C SER A 103 8.61 -7.97 -17.98
N ASP A 104 8.98 -8.65 -16.88
CA ASP A 104 8.35 -9.91 -16.50
C ASP A 104 6.93 -9.66 -15.96
N PRO A 105 5.94 -10.45 -16.34
CA PRO A 105 4.57 -10.33 -15.82
C PRO A 105 4.45 -10.44 -14.30
N ALA A 106 5.45 -11.05 -13.63
CA ALA A 106 5.48 -11.13 -12.17
C ALA A 106 5.99 -9.85 -11.50
N SER A 107 6.59 -8.88 -12.22
CA SER A 107 7.10 -7.64 -11.65
C SER A 107 5.98 -6.74 -11.13
N ASN A 108 6.06 -6.34 -9.86
CA ASN A 108 5.15 -5.36 -9.27
C ASN A 108 5.35 -3.98 -9.90
N TYR A 109 6.60 -3.58 -10.14
CA TYR A 109 6.92 -2.33 -10.83
C TYR A 109 6.41 -2.34 -12.27
N GLY A 110 6.62 -3.44 -13.01
CA GLY A 110 6.11 -3.59 -14.37
C GLY A 110 4.58 -3.46 -14.45
N MET A 111 3.88 -4.04 -13.48
CA MET A 111 2.43 -3.89 -13.34
C MET A 111 2.03 -2.45 -13.05
N ALA A 112 2.69 -1.77 -12.10
CA ALA A 112 2.37 -0.39 -11.75
C ALA A 112 2.65 0.57 -12.92
N ARG A 113 3.76 0.38 -13.65
CA ARG A 113 4.06 1.14 -14.88
C ARG A 113 2.93 1.06 -15.87
N THR A 114 2.54 -0.15 -16.23
CA THR A 114 1.50 -0.39 -17.23
C THR A 114 0.12 0.09 -16.77
N ALA A 115 -0.16 0.02 -15.45
CA ALA A 115 -1.45 0.40 -14.92
C ALA A 115 -1.64 1.93 -14.84
N PHE A 116 -0.57 2.70 -14.55
CA PHE A 116 -0.72 4.15 -14.42
C PHE A 116 0.56 4.99 -14.62
N LEU A 117 1.75 4.53 -14.20
CA LEU A 117 2.93 5.40 -14.15
C LEU A 117 3.37 5.89 -15.53
N ASP A 118 3.17 5.09 -16.59
CA ASP A 118 3.50 5.47 -17.96
C ASP A 118 2.48 6.48 -18.57
N ASP A 119 1.28 6.62 -17.98
CA ASP A 119 0.17 7.41 -18.52
C ASP A 119 -0.14 8.71 -17.75
N VAL A 120 0.61 8.99 -16.68
CA VAL A 120 0.40 10.15 -15.79
C VAL A 120 1.61 11.08 -15.79
N PRO A 121 1.47 12.38 -15.45
CA PRO A 121 2.56 13.35 -15.47
C PRO A 121 3.47 13.25 -14.24
N VAL A 122 3.81 12.03 -13.82
CA VAL A 122 4.74 11.83 -12.71
C VAL A 122 6.18 12.12 -13.16
N PRO A 123 6.96 12.93 -12.43
CA PRO A 123 8.38 13.08 -12.70
C PRO A 123 9.13 11.76 -12.53
N VAL A 124 10.05 11.43 -13.45
CA VAL A 124 10.77 10.15 -13.41
C VAL A 124 11.58 9.96 -12.13
N GLU A 125 12.11 11.04 -11.57
CA GLU A 125 12.83 11.08 -10.30
C GLU A 125 11.96 10.79 -9.07
N ASN A 126 10.64 10.82 -9.25
CA ASN A 126 9.68 10.49 -8.21
C ASN A 126 9.26 9.02 -8.21
N VAL A 127 9.79 8.21 -9.13
CA VAL A 127 9.50 6.79 -9.23
C VAL A 127 10.73 5.97 -8.84
N HIS A 128 10.59 5.14 -7.80
CA HIS A 128 11.69 4.43 -7.16
C HIS A 128 11.49 2.91 -7.26
N PRO A 129 11.83 2.30 -8.39
CA PRO A 129 11.77 0.84 -8.54
C PRO A 129 12.90 0.15 -7.77
N VAL A 130 12.67 -1.11 -7.41
CA VAL A 130 13.75 -2.00 -7.00
C VAL A 130 14.56 -2.38 -8.24
N LYS A 131 15.88 -2.24 -8.18
CA LYS A 131 16.77 -2.69 -9.24
C LYS A 131 16.89 -4.21 -9.17
N THR A 132 16.47 -4.90 -10.23
CA THR A 132 16.48 -6.37 -10.29
C THR A 132 17.38 -6.93 -11.38
N ASP A 133 17.99 -6.07 -12.20
CA ASP A 133 18.87 -6.45 -13.29
C ASP A 133 20.34 -6.12 -12.98
N GLY A 134 21.25 -7.07 -13.25
CA GLY A 134 22.69 -6.88 -13.14
C GLY A 134 23.21 -6.74 -11.71
N VAL A 135 22.44 -7.15 -10.72
CA VAL A 135 22.78 -7.15 -9.29
C VAL A 135 22.38 -8.48 -8.66
N THR A 136 22.92 -8.80 -7.50
CA THR A 136 22.45 -9.90 -6.67
C THR A 136 21.22 -9.48 -5.86
N LEU A 137 20.47 -10.46 -5.35
CA LEU A 137 19.30 -10.23 -4.51
C LEU A 137 19.64 -9.37 -3.26
N GLU A 138 20.78 -9.63 -2.62
CA GLU A 138 21.26 -8.88 -1.45
C GLU A 138 21.68 -7.44 -1.83
N GLU A 139 22.33 -7.26 -2.98
CA GLU A 139 22.66 -5.91 -3.48
C GLU A 139 21.39 -5.12 -3.80
N ALA A 140 20.40 -5.74 -4.43
CA ALA A 140 19.12 -5.09 -4.72
C ALA A 140 18.42 -4.62 -3.44
N ALA A 141 18.38 -5.46 -2.40
CA ALA A 141 17.77 -5.11 -1.11
C ALA A 141 18.52 -3.95 -0.43
N ARG A 142 19.86 -4.02 -0.41
CA ARG A 142 20.72 -2.97 0.16
C ARG A 142 20.58 -1.64 -0.58
N ASP A 143 20.60 -1.67 -1.91
CA ASP A 143 20.54 -0.46 -2.74
C ASP A 143 19.16 0.20 -2.61
N TYR A 144 18.09 -0.61 -2.51
CA TYR A 144 16.74 -0.11 -2.27
C TYR A 144 16.58 0.51 -0.87
N GLU A 145 17.19 -0.10 0.15
CA GLU A 145 17.25 0.49 1.50
C GLU A 145 18.00 1.83 1.49
N ALA A 146 19.14 1.91 0.81
CA ALA A 146 19.91 3.16 0.69
C ALA A 146 19.09 4.26 0.00
N MET A 147 18.32 3.93 -1.02
CA MET A 147 17.39 4.86 -1.68
C MET A 147 16.34 5.37 -0.68
N LEU A 148 15.69 4.48 0.09
CA LEU A 148 14.70 4.87 1.11
C LEU A 148 15.32 5.75 2.21
N LYS A 149 16.53 5.44 2.68
CA LYS A 149 17.28 6.28 3.62
C LYS A 149 17.58 7.66 3.05
N GLY A 150 17.94 7.73 1.77
CA GLY A 150 18.12 9.00 1.06
C GLY A 150 16.86 9.84 1.00
N LEU A 151 15.71 9.22 0.70
CA LEU A 151 14.41 9.90 0.75
C LEU A 151 14.03 10.33 2.17
N TYR A 152 14.31 9.50 3.14
CA TYR A 152 14.02 9.78 4.55
C TYR A 152 14.95 10.85 5.13
N GLY A 153 16.20 10.88 4.69
CA GLY A 153 17.22 11.83 5.15
C GLY A 153 17.90 11.44 6.48
N SER A 154 17.82 10.16 6.86
CA SER A 154 18.52 9.58 8.03
C SER A 154 18.71 8.08 7.81
N ASP A 155 19.73 7.49 8.43
CA ASP A 155 19.99 6.03 8.40
C ASP A 155 19.18 5.28 9.47
N THR A 156 18.57 5.99 10.40
CA THR A 156 17.79 5.43 11.51
C THR A 156 16.38 6.01 11.55
N LEU A 157 15.40 5.18 11.93
CA LEU A 157 14.02 5.60 12.07
C LEU A 157 13.85 6.51 13.30
N GLU A 158 13.31 7.69 13.10
CA GLU A 158 13.02 8.67 14.14
C GLU A 158 11.59 8.48 14.67
N ALA A 159 11.36 8.68 15.97
CA ALA A 159 10.07 8.40 16.60
C ALA A 159 8.91 9.21 16.00
N ASP A 160 9.14 10.47 15.68
CA ASP A 160 8.09 11.41 15.27
C ASP A 160 8.03 11.66 13.75
N LYS A 161 8.84 10.92 12.98
CA LYS A 161 8.91 11.09 11.52
C LYS A 161 8.57 9.77 10.82
N PRO A 162 7.48 9.68 10.06
CA PRO A 162 7.17 8.48 9.31
C PRO A 162 8.17 8.27 8.17
N LEU A 163 8.56 7.00 7.94
CA LEU A 163 9.38 6.63 6.78
C LEU A 163 8.58 6.78 5.49
N LEU A 164 7.36 6.30 5.51
CA LEU A 164 6.40 6.32 4.41
C LEU A 164 5.12 7.00 4.88
N ASN A 165 4.49 7.78 4.02
CA ASN A 165 3.21 8.37 4.36
C ASN A 165 2.09 7.33 4.24
N ILE A 166 2.10 6.56 3.16
CA ILE A 166 1.15 5.46 2.94
C ILE A 166 1.91 4.23 2.48
N THR A 167 1.63 3.09 3.11
CA THR A 167 2.01 1.77 2.60
C THR A 167 0.75 1.01 2.22
N LEU A 168 0.60 0.70 0.93
CA LEU A 168 -0.44 -0.18 0.44
C LEU A 168 0.01 -1.63 0.61
N LEU A 169 -0.85 -2.47 1.14
CA LEU A 169 -0.59 -3.89 1.36
C LEU A 169 -1.73 -4.75 0.83
N GLY A 170 -1.40 -5.90 0.26
CA GLY A 170 -2.32 -7.00 0.04
C GLY A 170 -2.38 -7.95 1.24
N LEU A 171 -3.32 -8.90 1.20
CA LEU A 171 -3.44 -9.99 2.16
C LEU A 171 -3.43 -11.32 1.43
N GLY A 172 -2.50 -12.21 1.77
CA GLY A 172 -2.50 -13.60 1.30
C GLY A 172 -3.56 -14.46 1.99
N GLU A 173 -3.96 -15.58 1.39
CA GLU A 173 -4.88 -16.54 2.02
C GLU A 173 -4.25 -17.25 3.24
N ASP A 174 -2.93 -17.26 3.31
CA ASP A 174 -2.13 -17.72 4.45
C ASP A 174 -1.75 -16.60 5.42
N GLY A 175 -2.30 -15.41 5.24
CA GLY A 175 -2.08 -14.24 6.09
C GLY A 175 -0.75 -13.52 5.86
N HIS A 176 0.00 -13.83 4.79
CA HIS A 176 1.17 -13.02 4.43
C HIS A 176 0.76 -11.63 3.92
N THR A 177 1.67 -10.69 4.04
CA THR A 177 1.56 -9.37 3.44
C THR A 177 2.92 -8.92 2.92
N ALA A 178 2.96 -8.09 1.86
CA ALA A 178 4.19 -7.85 1.11
C ALA A 178 4.87 -9.20 0.78
N SER A 179 6.17 -9.36 1.05
CA SER A 179 6.83 -10.67 1.03
C SER A 179 7.22 -11.17 2.43
N LEU A 180 6.49 -10.76 3.46
CA LEU A 180 6.55 -11.30 4.82
C LEU A 180 5.75 -12.61 4.86
N LEU A 181 6.40 -13.69 4.45
CA LEU A 181 5.79 -15.01 4.29
C LEU A 181 5.81 -15.81 5.60
N PRO A 182 4.76 -16.60 5.91
CA PRO A 182 4.74 -17.44 7.11
C PRO A 182 5.96 -18.38 7.18
N HIS A 183 6.53 -18.47 8.37
CA HIS A 183 7.67 -19.35 8.71
C HIS A 183 9.00 -18.97 8.03
N GLU A 184 9.07 -17.91 7.24
CA GLU A 184 10.31 -17.46 6.61
C GLU A 184 11.14 -16.59 7.58
N PRO A 185 12.49 -16.67 7.51
CA PRO A 185 13.37 -15.90 8.39
C PRO A 185 13.17 -14.39 8.33
N VAL A 186 12.64 -13.86 7.23
CA VAL A 186 12.36 -12.44 7.04
C VAL A 186 11.45 -11.86 8.12
N LEU A 187 10.61 -12.68 8.75
CA LEU A 187 9.74 -12.25 9.85
C LEU A 187 10.49 -11.85 11.12
N GLN A 188 11.77 -12.24 11.25
CA GLN A 188 12.61 -11.94 12.40
C GLN A 188 13.64 -10.83 12.10
N VAL A 189 13.60 -10.24 10.90
CA VAL A 189 14.50 -9.16 10.52
C VAL A 189 14.03 -7.85 11.13
N ASP A 190 14.83 -7.29 12.05
CA ASP A 190 14.53 -6.06 12.78
C ASP A 190 15.66 -5.00 12.70
N ASP A 191 16.79 -5.33 12.06
CA ASP A 191 18.00 -4.52 11.97
C ASP A 191 18.13 -3.75 10.65
N ARG A 192 17.23 -3.95 9.71
CA ARG A 192 17.23 -3.29 8.38
C ARG A 192 15.81 -2.98 7.91
N TRP A 193 15.68 -2.05 6.95
CA TRP A 193 14.38 -1.61 6.42
C TRP A 193 13.93 -2.46 5.23
N VAL A 194 14.87 -3.02 4.50
CA VAL A 194 14.63 -3.86 3.33
C VAL A 194 15.39 -5.17 3.46
N ALA A 195 14.73 -6.28 3.19
CA ALA A 195 15.34 -7.60 3.27
C ALA A 195 15.14 -8.41 1.98
N PRO A 196 16.15 -9.23 1.60
CA PRO A 196 15.98 -10.25 0.58
C PRO A 196 15.15 -11.41 1.14
N VAL A 197 14.34 -12.02 0.27
CA VAL A 197 13.56 -13.23 0.55
C VAL A 197 13.94 -14.29 -0.49
N PRO A 198 15.03 -15.03 -0.27
CA PRO A 198 15.56 -15.98 -1.25
C PRO A 198 14.66 -17.19 -1.47
N LYS A 199 13.78 -17.51 -0.52
CA LYS A 199 12.74 -18.52 -0.64
C LYS A 199 11.38 -17.87 -0.74
N GLY A 200 11.19 -16.97 -1.72
CA GLY A 200 9.88 -16.58 -2.19
C GLY A 200 9.09 -17.82 -2.62
N ARG A 201 7.84 -17.65 -3.04
CA ARG A 201 7.05 -18.84 -3.43
C ARG A 201 7.58 -19.49 -4.70
N VAL A 202 7.63 -18.73 -5.77
CA VAL A 202 8.18 -19.13 -7.08
C VAL A 202 9.44 -18.32 -7.36
N GLU A 203 9.32 -16.99 -7.23
CA GLU A 203 10.43 -16.06 -7.43
C GLU A 203 11.07 -15.67 -6.09
N GLU A 204 12.38 -15.40 -6.10
CA GLU A 204 13.05 -14.65 -5.04
C GLU A 204 12.40 -13.26 -4.93
N ARG A 205 12.46 -12.63 -3.75
CA ARG A 205 11.79 -11.35 -3.52
C ARG A 205 12.62 -10.40 -2.68
N ILE A 206 12.29 -9.14 -2.77
CA ILE A 206 12.78 -8.07 -1.90
C ILE A 206 11.55 -7.48 -1.21
N THR A 207 11.64 -7.21 0.09
CA THR A 207 10.49 -6.71 0.85
C THR A 207 10.89 -5.65 1.86
N LEU A 208 10.00 -4.71 2.12
CA LEU A 208 10.05 -3.94 3.35
C LEU A 208 9.89 -4.87 4.54
N THR A 209 10.65 -4.63 5.60
CA THR A 209 10.58 -5.36 6.87
C THR A 209 9.48 -4.79 7.79
N TYR A 210 9.18 -5.48 8.89
CA TYR A 210 8.27 -4.94 9.89
C TYR A 210 8.68 -3.55 10.41
N PRO A 211 9.97 -3.29 10.78
CA PRO A 211 10.38 -1.95 11.17
C PRO A 211 10.04 -0.88 10.13
N ALA A 212 10.26 -1.14 8.85
CA ALA A 212 10.00 -0.18 7.78
C ALA A 212 8.49 0.04 7.57
N ILE A 213 7.72 -1.04 7.46
CA ILE A 213 6.26 -0.95 7.28
C ILE A 213 5.61 -0.27 8.49
N ASN A 214 6.00 -0.65 9.70
CA ASN A 214 5.43 -0.11 10.93
C ASN A 214 5.87 1.36 11.19
N ALA A 215 6.89 1.84 10.49
CA ALA A 215 7.25 3.26 10.48
C ALA A 215 6.41 4.09 9.49
N SER A 216 5.44 3.51 8.81
CA SER A 216 4.49 4.26 7.98
C SER A 216 3.53 5.08 8.82
N GLU A 217 3.10 6.23 8.29
CA GLU A 217 2.01 6.99 8.91
C GLU A 217 0.69 6.24 8.80
N ILE A 218 0.37 5.77 7.59
CA ILE A 218 -0.82 4.94 7.34
C ILE A 218 -0.40 3.65 6.64
N VAL A 219 -0.92 2.54 7.11
CA VAL A 219 -0.90 1.27 6.38
C VAL A 219 -2.31 0.96 5.91
N ALA A 220 -2.50 0.80 4.60
CA ALA A 220 -3.78 0.50 4.01
C ALA A 220 -3.77 -0.88 3.33
N PHE A 221 -4.46 -1.83 3.93
CA PHE A 221 -4.70 -3.14 3.35
C PHE A 221 -5.80 -3.07 2.30
N LEU A 222 -5.59 -3.68 1.15
CA LEU A 222 -6.54 -3.84 0.06
C LEU A 222 -6.92 -5.32 -0.02
N VAL A 223 -8.14 -5.67 0.40
CA VAL A 223 -8.55 -7.06 0.57
C VAL A 223 -9.84 -7.33 -0.20
N SER A 224 -9.77 -8.15 -1.23
CA SER A 224 -10.90 -8.47 -2.10
C SER A 224 -11.05 -9.97 -2.31
N GLY A 225 -12.30 -10.42 -2.34
CA GLY A 225 -12.67 -11.78 -2.70
C GLY A 225 -12.85 -12.73 -1.52
N GLY A 226 -13.74 -13.71 -1.70
CA GLY A 226 -14.16 -14.66 -0.66
C GLY A 226 -13.05 -15.58 -0.14
N GLY A 227 -11.97 -15.81 -0.92
CA GLY A 227 -10.80 -16.57 -0.47
C GLY A 227 -10.05 -15.91 0.69
N LYS A 228 -10.26 -14.60 0.91
CA LYS A 228 -9.62 -13.85 2.02
C LYS A 228 -10.48 -13.80 3.29
N ARG A 229 -11.74 -14.23 3.22
CA ARG A 229 -12.71 -14.08 4.31
C ARG A 229 -12.25 -14.71 5.61
N GLU A 230 -11.79 -15.94 5.56
CA GLU A 230 -11.43 -16.68 6.77
C GLU A 230 -10.20 -16.07 7.46
N VAL A 231 -9.16 -15.77 6.70
CA VAL A 231 -7.94 -15.18 7.24
C VAL A 231 -8.19 -13.75 7.74
N LEU A 232 -8.95 -12.95 7.01
CA LEU A 232 -9.30 -11.60 7.43
C LEU A 232 -10.15 -11.63 8.71
N ASP A 233 -11.12 -12.54 8.81
CA ASP A 233 -11.94 -12.69 10.01
C ASP A 233 -11.12 -13.03 11.25
N LYS A 234 -10.16 -13.96 11.12
CA LYS A 234 -9.24 -14.32 12.21
C LYS A 234 -8.39 -13.11 12.65
N ILE A 235 -7.78 -12.40 11.69
CA ILE A 235 -6.95 -11.22 11.96
C ILE A 235 -7.76 -10.13 12.65
N LEU A 236 -8.93 -9.77 12.12
CA LEU A 236 -9.78 -8.73 12.71
C LEU A 236 -10.36 -9.14 14.07
N SER A 237 -10.42 -10.45 14.36
CA SER A 237 -10.80 -10.98 15.67
C SER A 237 -9.65 -11.01 16.68
N GLY A 238 -8.41 -10.68 16.27
CA GLY A 238 -7.26 -10.60 17.13
C GLY A 238 -6.33 -11.81 17.12
N ASP A 239 -6.46 -12.71 16.14
CA ASP A 239 -5.51 -13.80 15.94
C ASP A 239 -4.16 -13.23 15.46
N ASP A 240 -3.12 -13.40 16.24
CA ASP A 240 -1.77 -12.88 15.97
C ASP A 240 -0.84 -13.92 15.32
N SER A 241 -1.35 -15.06 14.90
CA SER A 241 -0.55 -16.11 14.25
C SER A 241 -0.14 -15.78 12.82
N PHE A 242 -0.73 -14.75 12.20
CA PHE A 242 -0.48 -14.37 10.82
C PHE A 242 0.54 -13.23 10.68
N PRO A 243 1.40 -13.23 9.64
CA PRO A 243 2.31 -12.11 9.41
C PRO A 243 1.61 -10.75 9.35
N ALA A 244 0.45 -10.65 8.67
CA ALA A 244 -0.32 -9.41 8.59
C ALA A 244 -0.84 -8.91 9.96
N SER A 245 -1.01 -9.80 10.93
CA SER A 245 -1.44 -9.44 12.30
C SER A 245 -0.39 -8.64 13.08
N HIS A 246 0.87 -8.65 12.64
CA HIS A 246 1.96 -7.92 13.29
C HIS A 246 2.20 -6.54 12.68
N ILE A 247 1.45 -6.18 11.64
CA ILE A 247 1.55 -4.85 11.03
C ILE A 247 0.93 -3.83 11.99
N ARG A 248 1.67 -2.76 12.17
CA ARG A 248 1.25 -1.57 12.90
C ARG A 248 1.52 -0.36 12.00
N ALA A 249 1.03 0.79 12.39
CA ALA A 249 1.38 2.05 11.77
C ALA A 249 1.63 3.05 12.89
N ARG A 250 2.31 4.14 12.60
CA ARG A 250 2.44 5.25 13.56
C ARG A 250 1.12 5.98 13.77
N GLY A 251 0.31 6.05 12.73
CA GLY A 251 -1.06 6.55 12.76
C GLY A 251 -2.06 5.40 12.62
N ASP A 252 -2.65 5.25 11.44
CA ASP A 252 -3.77 4.34 11.22
C ASP A 252 -3.41 3.09 10.41
N VAL A 253 -3.98 1.96 10.81
CA VAL A 253 -4.11 0.76 9.96
C VAL A 253 -5.52 0.73 9.42
N LEU A 254 -5.66 0.79 8.10
CA LEU A 254 -6.94 0.78 7.39
C LEU A 254 -7.12 -0.54 6.63
N TRP A 255 -8.29 -1.15 6.75
CA TRP A 255 -8.66 -2.36 6.04
C TRP A 255 -9.74 -2.03 5.01
N PHE A 256 -9.36 -1.76 3.76
CA PHE A 256 -10.32 -1.69 2.65
C PHE A 256 -10.68 -3.11 2.26
N ALA A 257 -11.89 -3.53 2.59
CA ALA A 257 -12.34 -4.89 2.32
C ALA A 257 -13.69 -4.89 1.61
N ASP A 258 -13.80 -5.67 0.52
CA ASP A 258 -15.08 -5.87 -0.14
C ASP A 258 -15.99 -6.80 0.67
N ARG A 259 -17.29 -6.81 0.33
CA ARG A 259 -18.31 -7.64 1.00
C ARG A 259 -17.93 -9.12 1.02
N ALA A 260 -17.29 -9.61 -0.04
CA ALA A 260 -16.90 -11.01 -0.14
C ALA A 260 -15.79 -11.38 0.86
N ALA A 261 -14.83 -10.48 1.06
CA ALA A 261 -13.74 -10.64 2.01
C ALA A 261 -14.16 -10.29 3.45
N ALA A 262 -14.93 -9.21 3.64
CA ALA A 262 -15.32 -8.72 4.96
C ALA A 262 -16.24 -9.70 5.72
N GLY A 263 -17.10 -10.44 5.01
CA GLY A 263 -17.97 -11.45 5.64
C GLY A 263 -18.85 -10.84 6.74
N ARG A 264 -18.69 -11.30 7.98
CA ARG A 264 -19.49 -10.83 9.13
C ARG A 264 -19.16 -9.40 9.59
N TRP A 265 -18.09 -8.81 9.07
CA TRP A 265 -17.65 -7.45 9.38
C TRP A 265 -18.28 -6.39 8.45
N ALA A 266 -19.04 -6.85 7.41
CA ALA A 266 -19.70 -6.01 6.41
C ALA A 266 -20.99 -5.35 6.92
#